data_68ffff2e407598b6255a2d426aed7303
#
_entry.id   68ffff2e407598b6255a2d426aed7303
#
_cell.length_a   1.000
_cell.length_b   1.000
_cell.length_c   1.000
_cell.angle_alpha   90.00
_cell.angle_beta   90.00
_cell.angle_gamma   90.00
#
_symmetry.space_group_name_H-M   'P 1'
#
loop_
_entity.id
_entity.type
_entity.pdbx_description
1 polymer ?
#
loop_
_entity_poly.entity_id
_entity_poly.type
_entity_poly.pdbx_seq_one_letter_code
_entity_poly.pdbx_strand_id
1 'polypeptide(L)'
;MSLYEKHKGAIANALDAINKRTYYAAYPENPKAYDAELSANGEANFKGMLNKRFEGLVTDGAADWIGEEASPYTGENLGVLYPMFEPGLAMDRAKAAMRSWKKIDVEERAGLLVETLERIKTKFFEIAYATMHTSGQSFMMSFQASGPHSADRAMEPIALGLFELTRFPKKVDWVKNMGKFDVTIEKTFTP
;
A
#
# COMPACT_ATOMS: atom_id res chain seq x y z
N MET A 1 11.89 -7.32 16.35
CA MET A 1 12.06 -6.02 15.66
C MET A 1 10.69 -5.62 15.16
N SER A 2 10.22 -4.39 15.44
CA SER A 2 8.94 -3.90 14.92
C SER A 2 9.03 -3.68 13.40
N LEU A 3 7.88 -3.61 12.73
CA LEU A 3 7.85 -3.36 11.28
C LEU A 3 8.35 -1.95 10.96
N TYR A 4 8.08 -0.99 11.85
CA TYR A 4 8.66 0.35 11.71
C TYR A 4 10.19 0.31 11.72
N GLU A 5 10.80 -0.33 12.69
CA GLU A 5 12.26 -0.45 12.78
C GLU A 5 12.88 -1.13 11.55
N LYS A 6 12.15 -2.08 10.95
CA LYS A 6 12.55 -2.73 9.70
C LYS A 6 12.56 -1.76 8.51
N HIS A 7 11.59 -0.85 8.44
CA HIS A 7 11.32 -0.02 7.25
C HIS A 7 11.65 1.46 7.41
N LYS A 8 12.03 1.93 8.60
CA LYS A 8 12.27 3.36 8.88
C LYS A 8 13.27 4.01 7.94
N GLY A 9 14.28 3.27 7.48
CA GLY A 9 15.26 3.78 6.52
C GLY A 9 14.66 4.14 5.16
N ALA A 10 13.80 3.27 4.62
CA ALA A 10 13.10 3.53 3.35
C ALA A 10 12.14 4.73 3.48
N ILE A 11 11.40 4.82 4.59
CA ILE A 11 10.49 5.94 4.88
C ILE A 11 11.27 7.26 4.99
N ALA A 12 12.39 7.27 5.71
CA ALA A 12 13.24 8.46 5.87
C ALA A 12 13.83 8.93 4.53
N ASN A 13 14.29 8.00 3.68
CA ASN A 13 14.83 8.31 2.36
C ASN A 13 13.74 8.89 1.44
N ALA A 14 12.53 8.34 1.48
CA ALA A 14 11.40 8.87 0.73
C ALA A 14 11.07 10.31 1.17
N LEU A 15 10.98 10.56 2.47
CA LEU A 15 10.72 11.88 3.02
C LEU A 15 11.82 12.90 2.66
N ASP A 16 13.08 12.50 2.75
CA ASP A 16 14.22 13.34 2.37
C ASP A 16 14.17 13.73 0.90
N ALA A 17 13.87 12.75 0.02
CA ALA A 17 13.73 13.00 -1.41
C ALA A 17 12.56 13.95 -1.74
N ILE A 18 11.42 13.80 -1.05
CA ILE A 18 10.28 14.71 -1.19
C ILE A 18 10.66 16.14 -0.80
N ASN A 19 11.32 16.29 0.36
CA ASN A 19 11.75 17.61 0.87
C ASN A 19 12.78 18.29 -0.04
N LYS A 20 13.70 17.52 -0.60
CA LYS A 20 14.74 18.02 -1.53
C LYS A 20 14.29 18.09 -2.97
N ARG A 21 13.11 17.56 -3.30
CA ARG A 21 12.60 17.40 -4.66
C ARG A 21 13.58 16.63 -5.57
N THR A 22 14.15 15.57 -5.03
CA THR A 22 15.06 14.68 -5.75
C THR A 22 14.38 13.36 -6.09
N TYR A 23 14.94 12.65 -7.07
CA TYR A 23 14.47 11.33 -7.41
C TYR A 23 14.83 10.31 -6.32
N TYR A 24 13.86 9.47 -5.97
CA TYR A 24 14.03 8.29 -5.12
C TYR A 24 13.08 7.20 -5.58
N ALA A 25 13.60 5.99 -5.68
CA ALA A 25 12.82 4.80 -5.95
C ALA A 25 13.24 3.70 -4.96
N ALA A 26 12.29 3.27 -4.13
CA ALA A 26 12.46 2.08 -3.29
C ALA A 26 12.31 0.81 -4.12
N TYR A 27 11.58 0.89 -5.23
CA TYR A 27 11.24 -0.20 -6.13
C TYR A 27 11.76 0.09 -7.55
N PRO A 28 12.89 -0.50 -7.96
CA PRO A 28 13.46 -0.25 -9.29
C PRO A 28 12.51 -0.62 -10.43
N GLU A 29 12.39 0.24 -11.43
CA GLU A 29 11.55 -0.03 -12.61
C GLU A 29 12.17 -1.03 -13.60
N ASN A 30 13.41 -1.46 -13.35
CA ASN A 30 14.08 -2.46 -14.17
C ASN A 30 13.72 -3.88 -13.69
N PRO A 31 13.06 -4.73 -14.51
CA PRO A 31 12.70 -6.09 -14.11
C PRO A 31 13.91 -6.95 -13.68
N LYS A 32 15.10 -6.66 -14.19
CA LYS A 32 16.34 -7.38 -13.84
C LYS A 32 16.83 -7.11 -12.39
N ALA A 33 16.26 -6.12 -11.72
CA ALA A 33 16.55 -5.85 -10.32
C ALA A 33 15.81 -6.77 -9.34
N TYR A 34 14.92 -7.60 -9.84
CA TYR A 34 14.11 -8.54 -9.05
C TYR A 34 14.59 -9.98 -9.26
N ASP A 35 14.12 -10.86 -8.38
CA ASP A 35 14.42 -12.28 -8.46
C ASP A 35 13.99 -12.86 -9.82
N ALA A 36 14.89 -13.60 -10.46
CA ALA A 36 14.66 -14.22 -11.76
C ALA A 36 13.50 -15.25 -11.73
N GLU A 37 13.29 -15.91 -10.60
CA GLU A 37 12.18 -16.85 -10.41
C GLU A 37 10.84 -16.14 -10.42
N LEU A 38 10.72 -14.96 -9.79
CA LEU A 38 9.50 -14.14 -9.84
C LEU A 38 9.18 -13.72 -11.28
N SER A 39 10.21 -13.33 -12.03
CA SER A 39 10.06 -12.98 -13.46
C SER A 39 9.62 -14.17 -14.30
N ALA A 40 10.26 -15.32 -14.15
CA ALA A 40 9.97 -16.53 -14.91
C ALA A 40 8.55 -17.07 -14.64
N ASN A 41 8.08 -16.96 -13.40
CA ASN A 41 6.78 -17.49 -12.97
C ASN A 41 5.62 -16.50 -13.16
N GLY A 42 5.88 -15.22 -13.43
CA GLY A 42 4.84 -14.18 -13.48
C GLY A 42 3.71 -14.47 -14.45
N GLU A 43 4.05 -14.88 -15.68
CA GLU A 43 3.06 -15.25 -16.71
C GLU A 43 2.28 -16.51 -16.33
N ALA A 44 2.96 -17.52 -15.82
CA ALA A 44 2.33 -18.77 -15.39
C ALA A 44 1.36 -18.53 -14.21
N ASN A 45 1.75 -17.71 -13.26
CA ASN A 45 0.90 -17.32 -12.13
C ASN A 45 -0.34 -16.57 -12.61
N PHE A 46 -0.19 -15.59 -13.52
CA PHE A 46 -1.33 -14.92 -14.15
C PHE A 46 -2.25 -15.91 -14.87
N LYS A 47 -1.71 -16.78 -15.73
CA LYS A 47 -2.50 -17.81 -16.45
C LYS A 47 -3.22 -18.76 -15.48
N GLY A 48 -2.62 -19.02 -14.34
CA GLY A 48 -3.22 -19.85 -13.29
C GLY A 48 -4.48 -19.24 -12.65
N MET A 49 -4.71 -17.94 -12.79
CA MET A 49 -5.91 -17.25 -12.30
C MET A 49 -7.08 -17.25 -13.28
N LEU A 50 -6.83 -17.51 -14.58
CA LEU A 50 -7.86 -17.44 -15.62
C LEU A 50 -8.97 -18.47 -15.35
N ASN A 51 -10.21 -18.07 -15.65
CA ASN A 51 -11.43 -18.87 -15.48
C ASN A 51 -11.66 -19.39 -14.04
N LYS A 52 -11.25 -18.63 -13.04
CA LYS A 52 -11.37 -18.97 -11.62
C LYS A 52 -11.81 -17.77 -10.80
N ARG A 53 -12.29 -18.06 -9.59
CA ARG A 53 -12.42 -17.03 -8.55
C ARG A 53 -11.05 -16.57 -8.09
N PHE A 54 -10.88 -15.24 -7.96
CA PHE A 54 -9.63 -14.68 -7.47
C PHE A 54 -9.46 -14.96 -5.97
N GLU A 55 -8.41 -15.71 -5.63
CA GLU A 55 -8.17 -16.20 -4.25
C GLU A 55 -7.45 -15.17 -3.36
N GLY A 56 -6.98 -14.06 -3.95
CA GLY A 56 -6.19 -13.05 -3.22
C GLY A 56 -7.00 -12.11 -2.31
N LEU A 57 -8.32 -12.26 -2.24
CA LEU A 57 -9.22 -11.41 -1.47
C LEU A 57 -10.00 -12.18 -0.42
N VAL A 58 -10.38 -11.50 0.67
CA VAL A 58 -11.35 -12.04 1.64
C VAL A 58 -12.71 -12.14 0.96
N THR A 59 -13.31 -13.32 0.99
CA THR A 59 -14.57 -13.61 0.28
C THR A 59 -15.78 -13.78 1.19
N ASP A 60 -15.56 -13.80 2.51
CA ASP A 60 -16.64 -13.93 3.48
C ASP A 60 -17.64 -12.77 3.37
N GLY A 61 -18.92 -13.10 3.19
CA GLY A 61 -20.00 -12.14 2.98
C GLY A 61 -20.06 -11.52 1.57
N ALA A 62 -19.38 -12.08 0.58
CA ALA A 62 -19.61 -11.71 -0.82
C ALA A 62 -21.05 -12.03 -1.23
N ALA A 63 -21.71 -11.05 -1.82
CA ALA A 63 -23.09 -11.20 -2.30
C ALA A 63 -23.13 -11.92 -3.65
N ASP A 64 -22.13 -11.69 -4.49
CA ASP A 64 -22.02 -12.27 -5.84
C ASP A 64 -20.57 -12.23 -6.32
N TRP A 65 -20.34 -12.68 -7.55
CA TRP A 65 -19.04 -12.70 -8.22
C TRP A 65 -19.15 -12.06 -9.59
N ILE A 66 -18.22 -11.17 -9.90
CA ILE A 66 -18.20 -10.42 -11.16
C ILE A 66 -16.81 -10.49 -11.79
N GLY A 67 -16.76 -10.57 -13.13
CA GLY A 67 -15.56 -10.53 -13.94
C GLY A 67 -15.93 -10.59 -15.41
N GLU A 68 -15.78 -9.48 -16.10
CA GLU A 68 -16.18 -9.32 -17.51
C GLU A 68 -15.00 -8.87 -18.38
N GLU A 69 -13.79 -8.82 -17.82
CA GLU A 69 -12.63 -8.34 -18.51
C GLU A 69 -12.25 -9.28 -19.67
N ALA A 70 -12.15 -8.71 -20.86
CA ALA A 70 -11.62 -9.37 -22.04
C ALA A 70 -10.22 -8.88 -22.36
N SER A 71 -9.35 -9.79 -22.75
CA SER A 71 -7.99 -9.43 -23.16
C SER A 71 -7.99 -8.71 -24.51
N PRO A 72 -7.44 -7.49 -24.62
CA PRO A 72 -7.28 -6.83 -25.91
C PRO A 72 -6.28 -7.52 -26.86
N TYR A 73 -5.49 -8.45 -26.36
CA TYR A 73 -4.54 -9.23 -27.16
C TYR A 73 -5.15 -10.48 -27.79
N THR A 74 -6.09 -11.13 -27.09
CA THR A 74 -6.70 -12.37 -27.58
C THR A 74 -8.16 -12.18 -27.99
N GLY A 75 -8.82 -11.11 -27.50
CA GLY A 75 -10.26 -10.91 -27.64
C GLY A 75 -11.11 -11.83 -26.76
N GLU A 76 -10.47 -12.70 -25.97
CA GLU A 76 -11.16 -13.65 -25.10
C GLU A 76 -11.39 -13.08 -23.71
N ASN A 77 -12.48 -13.51 -23.08
CA ASN A 77 -12.77 -13.18 -21.68
C ASN A 77 -11.73 -13.88 -20.77
N LEU A 78 -11.19 -13.14 -19.79
CA LEU A 78 -10.22 -13.67 -18.83
C LEU A 78 -10.89 -14.65 -17.84
N GLY A 79 -12.18 -14.50 -17.59
CA GLY A 79 -12.94 -15.37 -16.69
C GLY A 79 -12.50 -15.33 -15.23
N VAL A 80 -11.69 -14.32 -14.83
CA VAL A 80 -11.33 -14.11 -13.44
C VAL A 80 -12.50 -13.46 -12.73
N LEU A 81 -13.00 -14.10 -11.68
CA LEU A 81 -14.15 -13.62 -10.93
C LEU A 81 -13.73 -13.00 -9.59
N TYR A 82 -14.20 -11.80 -9.30
CA TYR A 82 -13.94 -11.07 -8.07
C TYR A 82 -15.18 -11.04 -7.18
N PRO A 83 -15.01 -11.08 -5.84
CA PRO A 83 -16.15 -11.02 -4.92
C PRO A 83 -16.78 -9.63 -4.94
N MET A 84 -18.09 -9.58 -5.11
CA MET A 84 -18.89 -8.37 -5.02
C MET A 84 -19.50 -8.26 -3.62
N PHE A 85 -19.35 -7.11 -2.98
CA PHE A 85 -19.87 -6.84 -1.64
C PHE A 85 -20.93 -5.74 -1.69
N GLU A 86 -21.92 -5.85 -0.83
CA GLU A 86 -22.78 -4.71 -0.54
C GLU A 86 -21.95 -3.59 0.12
N PRO A 87 -22.03 -2.34 -0.40
CA PRO A 87 -21.23 -1.22 0.10
C PRO A 87 -21.40 -0.98 1.60
N GLY A 88 -22.62 -1.15 2.14
CA GLY A 88 -22.89 -1.02 3.57
C GLY A 88 -22.08 -1.99 4.42
N LEU A 89 -22.00 -3.25 4.01
CA LEU A 89 -21.21 -4.27 4.71
C LEU A 89 -19.71 -3.91 4.73
N ALA A 90 -19.17 -3.45 3.59
CA ALA A 90 -17.77 -3.04 3.50
C ALA A 90 -17.48 -1.84 4.43
N MET A 91 -18.36 -0.86 4.47
CA MET A 91 -18.27 0.31 5.38
C MET A 91 -18.32 -0.09 6.85
N ASP A 92 -19.21 -0.99 7.22
CA ASP A 92 -19.35 -1.42 8.62
C ASP A 92 -18.13 -2.21 9.09
N ARG A 93 -17.56 -3.06 8.22
CA ARG A 93 -16.29 -3.75 8.47
C ARG A 93 -15.13 -2.78 8.66
N ALA A 94 -15.02 -1.77 7.78
CA ALA A 94 -13.99 -0.74 7.89
C ALA A 94 -14.11 0.04 9.21
N LYS A 95 -15.33 0.46 9.59
CA LYS A 95 -15.60 1.14 10.87
C LYS A 95 -15.26 0.26 12.08
N ALA A 96 -15.58 -1.02 12.02
CA ALA A 96 -15.22 -1.97 13.09
C ALA A 96 -13.70 -2.11 13.22
N ALA A 97 -12.99 -2.24 12.10
CA ALA A 97 -11.52 -2.35 12.06
C ALA A 97 -10.82 -1.08 12.58
N MET A 98 -11.40 0.11 12.38
CA MET A 98 -10.83 1.36 12.90
C MET A 98 -10.59 1.35 14.41
N ARG A 99 -11.38 0.60 15.18
CA ARG A 99 -11.23 0.52 16.64
C ARG A 99 -9.91 -0.10 17.07
N SER A 100 -9.45 -1.11 16.36
CA SER A 100 -8.14 -1.75 16.59
C SER A 100 -7.01 -0.98 15.92
N TRP A 101 -7.23 -0.46 14.71
CA TRP A 101 -6.25 0.33 13.97
C TRP A 101 -5.79 1.58 14.75
N LYS A 102 -6.72 2.28 15.40
CA LYS A 102 -6.41 3.47 16.23
C LYS A 102 -5.52 3.18 17.43
N LYS A 103 -5.45 1.92 17.88
CA LYS A 103 -4.59 1.52 19.02
C LYS A 103 -3.15 1.22 18.61
N ILE A 104 -2.88 1.08 17.32
CA ILE A 104 -1.54 0.86 16.80
C ILE A 104 -0.82 2.21 16.73
N ASP A 105 0.41 2.28 17.22
CA ASP A 105 1.23 3.48 17.12
C ASP A 105 1.39 3.92 15.65
N VAL A 106 1.48 5.23 15.44
CA VAL A 106 1.59 5.83 14.09
C VAL A 106 2.77 5.27 13.31
N GLU A 107 3.92 5.14 13.98
CA GLU A 107 5.13 4.56 13.41
C GLU A 107 4.91 3.11 12.98
N GLU A 108 4.28 2.29 13.81
CA GLU A 108 4.01 0.90 13.47
C GLU A 108 2.96 0.78 12.35
N ARG A 109 1.98 1.71 12.28
CA ARG A 109 1.06 1.80 11.14
C ARG A 109 1.80 2.06 9.84
N ALA A 110 2.76 2.99 9.84
CA ALA A 110 3.61 3.25 8.68
C ALA A 110 4.44 2.01 8.30
N GLY A 111 5.03 1.33 9.29
CA GLY A 111 5.77 0.09 9.09
C GLY A 111 4.90 -1.02 8.46
N LEU A 112 3.65 -1.19 8.92
CA LEU A 112 2.68 -2.14 8.35
C LEU A 112 2.34 -1.83 6.89
N LEU A 113 2.17 -0.55 6.55
CA LEU A 113 1.88 -0.14 5.18
C LEU A 113 3.06 -0.43 4.25
N VAL A 114 4.30 -0.14 4.67
CA VAL A 114 5.49 -0.46 3.86
C VAL A 114 5.70 -1.98 3.75
N GLU A 115 5.46 -2.74 4.82
CA GLU A 115 5.50 -4.21 4.75
C GLU A 115 4.48 -4.76 3.73
N THR A 116 3.33 -4.10 3.60
CA THR A 116 2.34 -4.46 2.56
C THR A 116 2.92 -4.26 1.16
N LEU A 117 3.62 -3.14 0.92
CA LEU A 117 4.30 -2.89 -0.37
C LEU A 117 5.37 -3.95 -0.65
N GLU A 118 6.16 -4.35 0.36
CA GLU A 118 7.15 -5.41 0.23
C GLU A 118 6.52 -6.77 -0.13
N ARG A 119 5.35 -7.06 0.37
CA ARG A 119 4.60 -8.27 -0.02
C ARG A 119 4.04 -8.16 -1.44
N ILE A 120 3.52 -7.00 -1.82
CA ILE A 120 3.05 -6.74 -3.19
C ILE A 120 4.20 -6.85 -4.20
N LYS A 121 5.42 -6.44 -3.83
CA LYS A 121 6.62 -6.55 -4.67
C LYS A 121 6.83 -7.97 -5.22
N THR A 122 6.52 -9.00 -4.45
CA THR A 122 6.65 -10.39 -4.91
C THR A 122 5.65 -10.77 -6.01
N LYS A 123 4.66 -9.90 -6.28
CA LYS A 123 3.60 -10.07 -7.26
C LYS A 123 3.72 -9.15 -8.48
N PHE A 124 4.76 -8.32 -8.56
CA PHE A 124 4.86 -7.31 -9.64
C PHE A 124 4.78 -7.90 -11.05
N PHE A 125 5.39 -9.04 -11.30
CA PHE A 125 5.32 -9.69 -12.62
C PHE A 125 3.94 -10.24 -12.93
N GLU A 126 3.29 -10.86 -11.97
CA GLU A 126 1.93 -11.38 -12.08
C GLU A 126 0.93 -10.23 -12.32
N ILE A 127 1.06 -9.13 -11.57
CA ILE A 127 0.28 -7.91 -11.74
C ILE A 127 0.53 -7.29 -13.13
N ALA A 128 1.77 -7.31 -13.61
CA ALA A 128 2.12 -6.79 -14.93
C ALA A 128 1.39 -7.53 -16.05
N TYR A 129 1.35 -8.87 -16.01
CA TYR A 129 0.59 -9.65 -16.98
C TYR A 129 -0.91 -9.41 -16.87
N ALA A 130 -1.45 -9.30 -15.68
CA ALA A 130 -2.85 -8.93 -15.47
C ALA A 130 -3.16 -7.54 -16.07
N THR A 131 -2.32 -6.55 -15.78
CA THR A 131 -2.46 -5.19 -16.33
C THR A 131 -2.33 -5.17 -17.85
N MET A 132 -1.40 -5.92 -18.43
CA MET A 132 -1.24 -6.06 -19.86
C MET A 132 -2.54 -6.57 -20.51
N HIS A 133 -3.12 -7.64 -19.96
CA HIS A 133 -4.32 -8.26 -20.49
C HIS A 133 -5.64 -7.55 -20.18
N THR A 134 -5.62 -6.57 -19.29
CA THR A 134 -6.82 -5.75 -18.98
C THR A 134 -6.76 -4.36 -19.62
N SER A 135 -5.56 -3.84 -19.93
CA SER A 135 -5.38 -2.48 -20.44
C SER A 135 -4.88 -2.38 -21.87
N GLY A 136 -4.31 -3.45 -22.44
CA GLY A 136 -3.67 -3.46 -23.76
C GLY A 136 -2.28 -2.79 -23.79
N GLN A 137 -1.70 -2.45 -22.65
CA GLN A 137 -0.34 -1.93 -22.57
C GLN A 137 0.70 -3.02 -22.82
N SER A 138 1.90 -2.64 -23.31
CA SER A 138 3.02 -3.59 -23.39
C SER A 138 3.41 -4.09 -22.01
N PHE A 139 4.02 -5.28 -21.94
CA PHE A 139 4.49 -5.85 -20.67
C PHE A 139 5.38 -4.89 -19.88
N MET A 140 6.36 -4.24 -20.54
CA MET A 140 7.25 -3.31 -19.85
C MET A 140 6.51 -2.13 -19.23
N MET A 141 5.57 -1.52 -19.96
CA MET A 141 4.77 -0.42 -19.46
C MET A 141 3.87 -0.90 -18.30
N SER A 142 3.25 -2.05 -18.44
CA SER A 142 2.42 -2.66 -17.40
C SER A 142 3.23 -2.95 -16.14
N PHE A 143 4.44 -3.53 -16.29
CA PHE A 143 5.33 -3.82 -15.17
C PHE A 143 5.71 -2.54 -14.41
N GLN A 144 6.22 -1.54 -15.14
CA GLN A 144 6.65 -0.27 -14.53
C GLN A 144 5.49 0.45 -13.85
N ALA A 145 4.38 0.63 -14.54
CA ALA A 145 3.26 1.43 -14.05
C ALA A 145 2.49 0.76 -12.91
N SER A 146 2.14 -0.52 -13.02
CA SER A 146 1.30 -1.21 -12.03
C SER A 146 2.08 -1.83 -10.87
N GLY A 147 3.39 -2.03 -11.02
CA GLY A 147 4.27 -2.56 -10.00
C GLY A 147 5.10 -1.47 -9.30
N PRO A 148 6.38 -1.32 -9.69
CA PRO A 148 7.33 -0.44 -9.00
C PRO A 148 6.86 0.99 -8.85
N HIS A 149 6.38 1.62 -9.92
CA HIS A 149 5.96 3.01 -9.89
C HIS A 149 4.76 3.25 -8.95
N SER A 150 3.77 2.38 -8.99
CA SER A 150 2.64 2.45 -8.06
C SER A 150 3.06 2.28 -6.61
N ALA A 151 4.01 1.37 -6.33
CA ALA A 151 4.54 1.16 -4.98
C ALA A 151 5.35 2.37 -4.48
N ASP A 152 6.17 2.98 -5.33
CA ASP A 152 6.90 4.22 -5.00
C ASP A 152 5.95 5.39 -4.76
N ARG A 153 4.90 5.52 -5.58
CA ARG A 153 3.87 6.55 -5.34
C ARG A 153 3.10 6.31 -4.04
N ALA A 154 2.91 5.06 -3.61
CA ALA A 154 2.32 4.75 -2.31
C ALA A 154 3.28 5.03 -1.14
N MET A 155 4.61 4.90 -1.33
CA MET A 155 5.61 5.23 -0.31
C MET A 155 5.59 6.71 0.09
N GLU A 156 5.35 7.61 -0.86
CA GLU A 156 5.33 9.06 -0.60
C GLU A 156 4.28 9.47 0.45
N PRO A 157 2.98 9.15 0.29
CA PRO A 157 1.98 9.52 1.29
C PRO A 157 2.17 8.77 2.62
N ILE A 158 2.80 7.59 2.64
CA ILE A 158 3.16 6.92 3.89
C ILE A 158 4.21 7.75 4.64
N ALA A 159 5.26 8.21 3.95
CA ALA A 159 6.31 9.02 4.55
C ALA A 159 5.79 10.39 5.00
N LEU A 160 5.02 11.09 4.19
CA LEU A 160 4.40 12.37 4.52
C LEU A 160 3.40 12.24 5.66
N GLY A 161 2.56 11.19 5.62
CA GLY A 161 1.57 10.93 6.67
C GLY A 161 2.22 10.67 8.02
N LEU A 162 3.29 9.87 8.05
CA LEU A 162 4.07 9.65 9.27
C LEU A 162 4.68 10.96 9.78
N PHE A 163 5.32 11.74 8.90
CA PHE A 163 5.91 13.03 9.27
C PHE A 163 4.89 13.97 9.89
N GLU A 164 3.73 14.17 9.27
CA GLU A 164 2.69 15.07 9.79
C GLU A 164 2.07 14.56 11.10
N LEU A 165 1.85 13.25 11.23
CA LEU A 165 1.27 12.66 12.43
C LEU A 165 2.25 12.60 13.61
N THR A 166 3.56 12.71 13.36
CA THR A 166 4.60 12.79 14.41
C THR A 166 5.19 14.18 14.60
N ARG A 167 4.69 15.17 13.88
CA ARG A 167 5.19 16.55 13.89
C ARG A 167 5.18 17.20 15.27
N PHE A 168 4.18 16.88 16.09
CA PHE A 168 4.05 17.40 17.44
C PHE A 168 4.40 16.33 18.47
N PRO A 169 5.04 16.69 19.59
CA PRO A 169 5.27 15.74 20.67
C PRO A 169 3.94 15.20 21.22
N LYS A 170 3.90 13.90 21.53
CA LYS A 170 2.70 13.23 22.09
C LYS A 170 2.23 13.90 23.40
N LYS A 171 3.16 14.47 24.15
CA LYS A 171 2.91 15.14 25.43
C LYS A 171 3.91 16.26 25.63
N VAL A 172 3.45 17.40 26.12
CA VAL A 172 4.28 18.54 26.50
C VAL A 172 3.65 19.31 27.65
N ASP A 173 4.48 19.76 28.61
CA ASP A 173 4.08 20.70 29.63
C ASP A 173 4.23 22.13 29.09
N TRP A 174 3.10 22.79 28.90
CA TRP A 174 3.06 24.18 28.47
C TRP A 174 2.94 25.09 29.70
N VAL A 175 3.98 25.89 29.92
CA VAL A 175 4.08 26.77 31.06
C VAL A 175 3.72 28.21 30.68
N LYS A 176 2.77 28.78 31.32
CA LYS A 176 2.35 30.19 31.16
C LYS A 176 2.63 30.97 32.43
N ASN A 177 3.47 31.98 32.33
CA ASN A 177 3.65 32.94 33.44
C ASN A 177 2.43 33.82 33.58
N MET A 178 1.91 33.89 34.80
CA MET A 178 0.73 34.72 35.21
C MET A 178 1.16 35.86 36.14
N GLY A 179 2.39 36.32 36.03
CA GLY A 179 2.95 37.40 36.83
C GLY A 179 3.56 36.91 38.13
N LYS A 180 2.75 36.55 39.11
CA LYS A 180 3.23 36.10 40.43
C LYS A 180 3.46 34.58 40.51
N PHE A 181 2.93 33.82 39.58
CA PHE A 181 3.04 32.36 39.56
C PHE A 181 2.97 31.85 38.13
N ASP A 182 3.48 30.66 37.92
CA ASP A 182 3.39 29.93 36.65
C ASP A 182 2.24 28.93 36.72
N VAL A 183 1.52 28.83 35.60
CA VAL A 183 0.51 27.80 35.37
C VAL A 183 1.06 26.80 34.38
N THR A 184 1.16 25.55 34.80
CA THR A 184 1.56 24.44 33.95
C THR A 184 0.32 23.72 33.44
N ILE A 185 0.21 23.58 32.12
CA ILE A 185 -0.86 22.84 31.43
C ILE A 185 -0.22 21.71 30.65
N GLU A 186 -0.58 20.50 30.99
CA GLU A 186 -0.22 19.33 30.19
C GLU A 186 -1.06 19.34 28.91
N LYS A 187 -0.37 19.33 27.75
CA LYS A 187 -0.99 19.18 26.45
C LYS A 187 -0.62 17.84 25.85
N THR A 188 -1.63 17.11 25.38
CA THR A 188 -1.45 15.84 24.70
C THR A 188 -1.89 15.96 23.25
N PHE A 189 -1.18 15.30 22.37
CA PHE A 189 -1.53 15.13 20.96
C PHE A 189 -1.75 13.65 20.67
N THR A 190 -2.94 13.31 20.20
CA THR A 190 -3.33 11.94 19.82
C THR A 190 -3.69 11.95 18.34
N PRO A 191 -2.78 11.54 17.45
CA PRO A 191 -2.98 11.51 15.99
C PRO A 191 -3.93 10.39 15.55
#